data_a87616d3b9813d5645e107cdf38f3d61
#
_entry.id   a87616d3b9813d5645e107cdf38f3d61
#
_cell.length_a   1.000
_cell.length_b   1.000
_cell.length_c   1.000
_cell.angle_alpha   90.00
_cell.angle_beta   90.00
_cell.angle_gamma   90.00
#
_symmetry.space_group_name_H-M   'P 1'
#
loop_
_entity.id
_entity.type
_entity.pdbx_description
1 polymer ?
#
loop_
_entity_poly.entity_id
_entity_poly.type
_entity_poly.pdbx_seq_one_letter_code
_entity_poly.pdbx_strand_id
1 'polypeptide(L)'
;MTTLNSSSRYSLTESSNGYIFTTDYGNEYLVTFSDLTSIINLKGLKIYDFGIEVVNRNSVKNDKLNGKMKNTIAALLSQLFFKQPECAILIILDTTDNKHQARYRMFLSLKHNSWFKQFNNGELEIIDLPLRDREFENICFLLIRKQNSHLRDIQLAITEYLNLSFGND
;
A
#
# COMPACT_ATOMS: atom_id res chain seq x y z
N MET A 1 -15.68 18.58 8.50
CA MET A 1 -14.36 18.06 8.94
C MET A 1 -14.59 17.19 10.17
N THR A 2 -14.57 15.88 10.04
CA THR A 2 -14.72 14.96 11.17
C THR A 2 -13.34 14.82 11.81
N THR A 3 -13.17 15.38 12.99
CA THR A 3 -11.95 15.24 13.79
C THR A 3 -11.84 13.78 14.22
N LEU A 4 -10.96 13.03 13.57
CA LEU A 4 -10.72 11.63 13.90
C LEU A 4 -10.05 11.55 15.28
N ASN A 5 -10.67 10.83 16.19
CA ASN A 5 -10.09 10.51 17.48
C ASN A 5 -8.68 9.95 17.30
N SER A 6 -7.69 10.61 17.88
CA SER A 6 -6.27 10.20 17.88
C SER A 6 -6.05 8.79 18.46
N SER A 7 -7.04 8.23 19.16
CA SER A 7 -7.02 6.87 19.71
C SER A 7 -7.18 5.75 18.66
N SER A 8 -7.61 6.07 17.43
CA SER A 8 -7.91 5.06 16.41
C SER A 8 -6.75 4.75 15.45
N ARG A 9 -5.68 5.52 15.49
CA ARG A 9 -4.47 5.36 14.67
C ARG A 9 -3.21 5.75 15.42
N TYR A 10 -2.06 5.30 14.93
CA TYR A 10 -0.76 5.76 15.43
C TYR A 10 -0.44 7.15 14.90
N SER A 11 0.32 7.92 15.69
CA SER A 11 0.88 9.19 15.25
C SER A 11 1.95 8.95 14.19
N LEU A 12 1.95 9.77 13.14
CA LEU A 12 2.88 9.68 12.03
C LEU A 12 3.91 10.79 12.14
N THR A 13 5.17 10.42 11.94
CA THR A 13 6.29 11.36 11.80
C THR A 13 6.84 11.24 10.39
N GLU A 14 6.91 12.35 9.68
CA GLU A 14 7.54 12.40 8.36
C GLU A 14 9.06 12.29 8.51
N SER A 15 9.69 11.49 7.64
CA SER A 15 11.13 11.31 7.54
C SER A 15 11.58 11.55 6.10
N SER A 16 12.90 11.59 5.87
CA SER A 16 13.46 11.72 4.51
C SER A 16 13.03 10.62 3.54
N ASN A 17 12.71 9.43 4.07
CA ASN A 17 12.41 8.23 3.28
C ASN A 17 10.93 7.83 3.30
N GLY A 18 10.07 8.53 4.04
CA GLY A 18 8.65 8.19 4.16
C GLY A 18 8.05 8.61 5.49
N TYR A 19 7.21 7.76 6.07
CA TYR A 19 6.50 8.03 7.30
C TYR A 19 6.80 6.97 8.36
N ILE A 20 7.11 7.38 9.58
CA ILE A 20 7.39 6.50 10.70
C ILE A 20 6.22 6.54 11.68
N PHE A 21 5.83 5.38 12.20
CA PHE A 21 4.96 5.28 13.36
C PHE A 21 5.45 4.22 14.34
N THR A 22 5.16 4.45 15.62
CA THR A 22 5.52 3.53 16.69
C THR A 22 4.27 2.84 17.21
N THR A 23 4.32 1.52 17.33
CA THR A 23 3.22 0.72 17.85
C THR A 23 3.13 0.76 19.36
N ASP A 24 2.02 0.25 19.92
CA ASP A 24 1.82 0.17 21.38
C ASP A 24 2.86 -0.75 22.06
N TYR A 25 3.55 -1.61 21.30
CA TYR A 25 4.68 -2.43 21.79
C TYR A 25 6.05 -1.77 21.61
N GLY A 26 6.10 -0.54 21.10
CA GLY A 26 7.33 0.20 20.88
C GLY A 26 8.11 -0.18 19.62
N ASN A 27 7.54 -1.01 18.74
CA ASN A 27 8.18 -1.28 17.46
C ASN A 27 7.91 -0.12 16.48
N GLU A 28 8.94 0.29 15.74
CA GLU A 28 8.84 1.36 14.75
C GLU A 28 8.74 0.79 13.34
N TYR A 29 7.79 1.31 12.60
CA TYR A 29 7.54 0.96 11.20
C TYR A 29 7.80 2.17 10.30
N LEU A 30 8.51 1.93 9.21
CA LEU A 30 8.66 2.88 8.12
C LEU A 30 7.71 2.50 6.99
N VAL A 31 6.91 3.45 6.54
CA VAL A 31 6.08 3.33 5.34
C VAL A 31 6.68 4.22 4.25
N THR A 32 6.94 3.63 3.09
CA THR A 32 7.55 4.29 1.94
C THR A 32 6.62 4.32 0.74
N PHE A 33 6.78 5.35 -0.08
CA PHE A 33 6.17 5.46 -1.41
C PHE A 33 7.27 5.80 -2.41
N SER A 34 7.82 4.78 -3.05
CA SER A 34 8.90 4.95 -4.03
C SER A 34 8.33 5.30 -5.40
N ASP A 35 8.78 6.40 -6.00
CA ASP A 35 8.30 6.84 -7.31
C ASP A 35 8.83 5.95 -8.44
N LEU A 36 7.96 5.20 -9.10
CA LEU A 36 8.25 4.34 -10.24
C LEU A 36 7.96 5.01 -11.59
N THR A 37 7.55 6.27 -11.59
CA THR A 37 7.09 6.98 -12.79
C THR A 37 8.10 6.96 -13.92
N SER A 38 9.40 7.15 -13.60
CA SER A 38 10.49 7.15 -14.59
C SER A 38 10.78 5.77 -15.15
N ILE A 39 10.54 4.71 -14.37
CA ILE A 39 10.80 3.32 -14.77
C ILE A 39 9.67 2.82 -15.67
N ILE A 40 8.42 3.09 -15.28
CA ILE A 40 7.22 2.65 -16.00
C ILE A 40 6.91 3.54 -17.21
N ASN A 41 7.50 4.75 -17.26
CA ASN A 41 7.47 5.69 -18.40
C ASN A 41 6.07 6.04 -18.92
N LEU A 42 5.10 6.18 -18.02
CA LEU A 42 3.79 6.74 -18.35
C LEU A 42 3.80 8.26 -18.14
N LYS A 43 3.80 9.01 -19.24
CA LYS A 43 3.88 10.49 -19.21
C LYS A 43 2.71 11.08 -18.40
N GLY A 44 3.07 11.90 -17.41
CA GLY A 44 2.11 12.67 -16.62
C GLY A 44 1.38 11.92 -15.52
N LEU A 45 1.60 10.62 -15.40
CA LEU A 45 0.99 9.78 -14.36
C LEU A 45 2.00 9.44 -13.28
N LYS A 46 1.59 9.50 -12.02
CA LYS A 46 2.41 9.11 -10.87
C LYS A 46 2.09 7.69 -10.45
N ILE A 47 3.11 6.84 -10.41
CA ILE A 47 3.01 5.46 -9.95
C ILE A 47 3.99 5.28 -8.81
N TYR A 48 3.48 4.78 -7.68
CA TYR A 48 4.27 4.55 -6.48
C TYR A 48 4.30 3.08 -6.12
N ASP A 49 5.46 2.60 -5.70
CA ASP A 49 5.58 1.34 -4.98
C ASP A 49 5.39 1.60 -3.49
N PHE A 50 4.53 0.80 -2.85
CA PHE A 50 4.25 0.89 -1.43
C PHE A 50 5.09 -0.12 -0.65
N GLY A 51 5.89 0.38 0.29
CA GLY A 51 6.66 -0.44 1.22
C GLY A 51 6.25 -0.21 2.67
N ILE A 52 6.34 -1.25 3.47
CA ILE A 52 6.24 -1.18 4.93
C ILE A 52 7.23 -2.14 5.57
N GLU A 53 8.09 -1.63 6.44
CA GLU A 53 9.11 -2.43 7.12
C GLU A 53 9.27 -2.05 8.59
N VAL A 54 9.75 -2.98 9.39
CA VAL A 54 10.12 -2.73 10.79
C VAL A 54 11.55 -2.20 10.81
N VAL A 55 11.72 -0.92 11.18
CA VAL A 55 13.04 -0.28 11.23
C VAL A 55 13.68 -0.34 12.64
N ASN A 56 12.84 -0.44 13.66
CA ASN A 56 13.32 -0.63 15.05
C ASN A 56 12.39 -1.59 15.79
N ARG A 57 12.99 -2.64 16.35
CA ARG A 57 12.25 -3.67 17.07
C ARG A 57 12.59 -3.58 18.55
N ASN A 58 11.74 -2.91 19.33
CA ASN A 58 11.91 -2.73 20.79
C ASN A 58 11.24 -3.81 21.61
N SER A 59 10.41 -4.65 21.02
CA SER A 59 9.71 -5.71 21.72
C SER A 59 9.90 -7.06 21.03
N VAL A 60 10.05 -8.12 21.85
CA VAL A 60 10.01 -9.51 21.39
C VAL A 60 8.60 -9.90 20.91
N LYS A 61 7.57 -9.14 21.30
CA LYS A 61 6.20 -9.34 20.84
C LYS A 61 6.05 -8.84 19.42
N ASN A 62 5.64 -9.74 18.54
CA ASN A 62 5.24 -9.34 17.19
C ASN A 62 3.94 -8.55 17.26
N ASP A 63 3.93 -7.39 16.62
CA ASP A 63 2.69 -6.65 16.40
C ASP A 63 1.73 -7.51 15.59
N LYS A 64 0.58 -7.80 16.17
CA LYS A 64 -0.53 -8.29 15.36
C LYS A 64 -1.07 -7.10 14.57
N LEU A 65 -1.40 -7.35 13.33
CA LEU A 65 -2.07 -6.36 12.49
C LEU A 65 -3.42 -6.00 13.13
N ASN A 66 -3.41 -4.97 13.95
CA ASN A 66 -4.57 -4.49 14.68
C ASN A 66 -5.32 -3.39 13.90
N GLY A 67 -6.51 -3.02 14.37
CA GLY A 67 -7.30 -1.96 13.76
C GLY A 67 -6.58 -0.61 13.70
N LYS A 68 -5.75 -0.30 14.69
CA LYS A 68 -4.98 0.94 14.78
C LYS A 68 -3.93 1.03 13.67
N MET A 69 -3.19 -0.05 13.40
CA MET A 69 -2.24 -0.14 12.29
C MET A 69 -2.94 -0.02 10.94
N LYS A 70 -4.05 -0.75 10.74
CA LYS A 70 -4.85 -0.65 9.52
C LYS A 70 -5.33 0.78 9.26
N ASN A 71 -5.81 1.46 10.29
CA ASN A 71 -6.28 2.84 10.19
C ASN A 71 -5.13 3.80 9.87
N THR A 72 -3.93 3.56 10.41
CA THR A 72 -2.74 4.35 10.11
C THR A 72 -2.35 4.23 8.64
N ILE A 73 -2.29 3.01 8.11
CA ILE A 73 -2.01 2.75 6.69
C ILE A 73 -3.10 3.36 5.81
N ALA A 74 -4.37 3.16 6.15
CA ALA A 74 -5.49 3.73 5.40
C ALA A 74 -5.43 5.27 5.35
N ALA A 75 -5.02 5.93 6.44
CA ALA A 75 -4.84 7.38 6.48
C ALA A 75 -3.75 7.85 5.52
N LEU A 76 -2.61 7.18 5.50
CA LEU A 76 -1.50 7.50 4.61
C LEU A 76 -1.89 7.35 3.14
N LEU A 77 -2.52 6.23 2.78
CA LEU A 77 -3.00 5.97 1.44
C LEU A 77 -4.01 7.03 1.00
N SER A 78 -4.96 7.37 1.88
CA SER A 78 -5.97 8.39 1.62
C SER A 78 -5.37 9.77 1.43
N GLN A 79 -4.36 10.13 2.23
CA GLN A 79 -3.66 11.41 2.11
C GLN A 79 -2.91 11.50 0.78
N LEU A 80 -2.29 10.40 0.32
CA LEU A 80 -1.62 10.37 -0.98
C LEU A 80 -2.61 10.59 -2.12
N PHE A 81 -3.74 9.88 -2.13
CA PHE A 81 -4.78 10.05 -3.15
C PHE A 81 -5.49 11.41 -3.09
N PHE A 82 -5.54 12.03 -1.93
CA PHE A 82 -6.04 13.40 -1.81
C PHE A 82 -5.10 14.41 -2.49
N LYS A 83 -3.79 14.24 -2.27
CA LYS A 83 -2.77 15.11 -2.87
C LYS A 83 -2.57 14.84 -4.37
N GLN A 84 -2.72 13.60 -4.79
CA GLN A 84 -2.45 13.13 -6.16
C GLN A 84 -3.57 12.18 -6.61
N PRO A 85 -4.74 12.72 -7.01
CA PRO A 85 -5.93 11.91 -7.28
C PRO A 85 -5.76 10.94 -8.44
N GLU A 86 -4.89 11.22 -9.41
CA GLU A 86 -4.64 10.37 -10.58
C GLU A 86 -3.47 9.39 -10.37
N CYS A 87 -2.88 9.32 -9.18
CA CYS A 87 -1.80 8.37 -8.94
C CYS A 87 -2.33 6.93 -8.85
N ALA A 88 -1.40 6.00 -9.04
CA ALA A 88 -1.61 4.58 -8.78
C ALA A 88 -0.57 4.07 -7.78
N ILE A 89 -0.94 3.10 -6.96
CA ILE A 89 -0.05 2.49 -5.99
C ILE A 89 0.06 1.01 -6.31
N LEU A 90 1.28 0.58 -6.65
CA LEU A 90 1.65 -0.82 -6.81
C LEU A 90 2.00 -1.38 -5.43
N ILE A 91 1.48 -2.54 -5.10
CA ILE A 91 1.77 -3.22 -3.86
C ILE A 91 2.25 -4.62 -4.19
N ILE A 92 3.51 -4.90 -3.85
CA ILE A 92 4.14 -6.21 -4.01
C ILE A 92 4.36 -6.79 -2.63
N LEU A 93 3.81 -7.97 -2.38
CA LEU A 93 3.90 -8.64 -1.09
C LEU A 93 5.17 -9.49 -1.05
N ASP A 94 5.99 -9.22 -0.04
CA ASP A 94 7.16 -10.05 0.23
C ASP A 94 6.73 -11.47 0.65
N THR A 95 7.26 -12.47 -0.03
CA THR A 95 6.97 -13.89 0.20
C THR A 95 8.02 -14.58 1.08
N THR A 96 9.16 -13.93 1.34
CA THR A 96 10.32 -14.55 2.00
C THR A 96 10.07 -14.98 3.45
N ASP A 97 9.15 -14.31 4.14
CA ASP A 97 8.82 -14.58 5.54
C ASP A 97 7.52 -15.40 5.74
N ASN A 98 6.95 -15.93 4.66
CA ASN A 98 5.70 -16.69 4.64
C ASN A 98 4.47 -15.94 5.22
N LYS A 99 4.52 -14.60 5.32
CA LYS A 99 3.41 -13.78 5.83
C LYS A 99 2.64 -13.05 4.73
N HIS A 100 2.97 -13.28 3.47
CA HIS A 100 2.32 -12.64 2.31
C HIS A 100 0.81 -12.83 2.32
N GLN A 101 0.30 -14.01 2.69
CA GLN A 101 -1.14 -14.28 2.79
C GLN A 101 -1.83 -13.45 3.89
N ALA A 102 -1.14 -13.19 5.01
CA ALA A 102 -1.65 -12.32 6.06
C ALA A 102 -1.68 -10.85 5.61
N ARG A 103 -0.65 -10.41 4.89
CA ARG A 103 -0.58 -9.08 4.28
C ARG A 103 -1.66 -8.92 3.21
N TYR A 104 -1.83 -9.90 2.34
CA TYR A 104 -2.89 -9.89 1.32
C TYR A 104 -4.27 -9.74 1.96
N ARG A 105 -4.60 -10.55 2.96
CA ARG A 105 -5.87 -10.42 3.71
C ARG A 105 -6.04 -9.06 4.37
N MET A 106 -4.94 -8.44 4.83
CA MET A 106 -4.98 -7.08 5.34
C MET A 106 -5.46 -6.10 4.28
N PHE A 107 -4.80 -6.10 3.12
CA PHE A 107 -5.15 -5.17 2.05
C PHE A 107 -6.56 -5.42 1.51
N LEU A 108 -6.99 -6.67 1.37
CA LEU A 108 -8.38 -6.99 1.05
C LEU A 108 -9.35 -6.45 2.10
N SER A 109 -8.98 -6.51 3.38
CA SER A 109 -9.81 -5.98 4.45
C SER A 109 -9.95 -4.46 4.42
N LEU A 110 -8.98 -3.73 3.83
CA LEU A 110 -9.09 -2.29 3.61
C LEU A 110 -10.26 -1.95 2.68
N LYS A 111 -10.53 -2.78 1.67
CA LYS A 111 -11.67 -2.61 0.74
C LYS A 111 -13.01 -2.57 1.49
N HIS A 112 -13.11 -3.27 2.61
CA HIS A 112 -14.31 -3.33 3.45
C HIS A 112 -14.22 -2.47 4.73
N ASN A 113 -13.06 -1.85 4.97
CA ASN A 113 -12.84 -1.02 6.13
C ASN A 113 -13.69 0.25 6.02
N SER A 114 -14.57 0.49 7.00
CA SER A 114 -15.44 1.66 7.04
C SER A 114 -14.64 2.97 7.03
N TRP A 115 -13.46 2.96 7.63
CA TRP A 115 -12.56 4.09 7.68
C TRP A 115 -11.96 4.43 6.31
N PHE A 116 -11.50 3.41 5.59
CA PHE A 116 -11.01 3.56 4.22
C PHE A 116 -12.13 4.05 3.28
N LYS A 117 -13.35 3.52 3.44
CA LYS A 117 -14.54 3.99 2.72
C LYS A 117 -14.91 5.44 3.05
N GLN A 118 -14.79 5.84 4.32
CA GLN A 118 -15.04 7.22 4.74
C GLN A 118 -14.06 8.22 4.10
N PHE A 119 -12.78 7.86 4.02
CA PHE A 119 -11.77 8.71 3.38
C PHE A 119 -11.93 8.81 1.87
N ASN A 120 -12.38 7.76 1.23
CA ASN A 120 -12.35 7.61 -0.21
C ASN A 120 -13.74 7.57 -0.85
N ASN A 121 -14.82 7.67 -0.07
CA ASN A 121 -16.20 7.56 -0.56
C ASN A 121 -16.44 6.33 -1.45
N GLY A 122 -15.68 5.25 -1.27
CA GLY A 122 -15.73 4.07 -2.11
C GLY A 122 -15.11 4.24 -3.50
N GLU A 123 -14.34 5.30 -3.73
CA GLU A 123 -13.74 5.63 -5.03
C GLU A 123 -12.50 4.81 -5.38
N LEU A 124 -11.83 4.21 -4.38
CA LEU A 124 -10.66 3.38 -4.63
C LEU A 124 -11.03 1.93 -4.94
N GLU A 125 -10.23 1.33 -5.80
CA GLU A 125 -10.32 -0.07 -6.20
C GLU A 125 -8.98 -0.77 -5.97
N ILE A 126 -9.06 -2.05 -5.59
CA ILE A 126 -7.92 -2.97 -5.50
C ILE A 126 -8.07 -3.93 -6.66
N ILE A 127 -7.06 -3.98 -7.52
CA ILE A 127 -7.04 -4.82 -8.72
C ILE A 127 -5.91 -5.81 -8.58
N ASP A 128 -6.23 -7.09 -8.60
CA ASP A 128 -5.23 -8.16 -8.62
C ASP A 128 -4.47 -8.12 -9.96
N LEU A 129 -3.16 -8.19 -9.88
CA LEU A 129 -2.28 -8.22 -11.04
C LEU A 129 -1.82 -9.65 -11.34
N PRO A 130 -1.53 -9.99 -12.59
CA PRO A 130 -1.24 -11.36 -13.01
C PRO A 130 0.13 -11.89 -12.57
N LEU A 131 0.91 -11.14 -11.80
CA LEU A 131 2.17 -11.64 -11.27
C LEU A 131 1.89 -12.79 -10.31
N ARG A 132 2.34 -13.98 -10.70
CA ARG A 132 2.26 -15.20 -9.91
C ARG A 132 3.65 -15.73 -9.70
N ASP A 133 4.05 -15.89 -8.46
CA ASP A 133 5.19 -16.74 -8.14
C ASP A 133 4.78 -18.21 -8.35
N ARG A 134 5.74 -19.09 -8.67
CA ARG A 134 5.49 -20.52 -8.87
C ARG A 134 4.85 -21.20 -7.66
N GLU A 135 5.08 -20.64 -6.47
CA GLU A 135 4.59 -21.19 -5.19
C GLU A 135 3.42 -20.39 -4.60
N PHE A 136 3.20 -19.14 -5.05
CA PHE A 136 2.24 -18.24 -4.42
C PHE A 136 1.40 -17.47 -5.44
N GLU A 137 0.10 -17.44 -5.20
CA GLU A 137 -0.85 -16.63 -5.97
C GLU A 137 -1.11 -15.29 -5.27
N ASN A 138 -1.47 -14.28 -6.05
CA ASN A 138 -1.93 -12.97 -5.55
C ASN A 138 -0.91 -12.21 -4.69
N ILE A 139 0.33 -12.18 -5.14
CA ILE A 139 1.40 -11.44 -4.45
C ILE A 139 1.51 -9.98 -4.88
N CYS A 140 0.76 -9.57 -5.88
CA CYS A 140 0.85 -8.23 -6.44
C CYS A 140 -0.54 -7.67 -6.77
N PHE A 141 -0.79 -6.42 -6.42
CA PHE A 141 -2.03 -5.74 -6.75
C PHE A 141 -1.83 -4.23 -6.89
N LEU A 142 -2.78 -3.62 -7.57
CA LEU A 142 -2.84 -2.19 -7.84
C LEU A 142 -3.95 -1.55 -7.01
N LEU A 143 -3.64 -0.47 -6.33
CA LEU A 143 -4.62 0.41 -5.72
C LEU A 143 -4.74 1.68 -6.55
N ILE A 144 -5.95 1.99 -7.03
CA ILE A 144 -6.22 3.07 -7.96
C ILE A 144 -7.64 3.60 -7.78
N ARG A 145 -7.91 4.84 -8.21
CA ARG A 145 -9.29 5.33 -8.27
C ARG A 145 -10.07 4.65 -9.39
N LYS A 146 -11.31 4.25 -9.12
CA LYS A 146 -12.22 3.62 -10.09
C LYS A 146 -12.46 4.46 -11.34
N GLN A 147 -12.47 5.78 -11.18
CA GLN A 147 -12.71 6.75 -12.25
C GLN A 147 -11.40 7.28 -12.87
N ASN A 148 -10.27 6.64 -12.61
CA ASN A 148 -9.01 7.04 -13.23
C ASN A 148 -9.09 6.84 -14.75
N SER A 149 -8.97 7.93 -15.49
CA SER A 149 -9.10 7.92 -16.95
C SER A 149 -8.02 7.09 -17.66
N HIS A 150 -6.92 6.80 -16.96
CA HIS A 150 -5.76 6.05 -17.47
C HIS A 150 -5.65 4.63 -16.90
N LEU A 151 -6.71 4.13 -16.26
CA LEU A 151 -6.72 2.83 -15.60
C LEU A 151 -6.15 1.71 -16.47
N ARG A 152 -6.60 1.62 -17.71
CA ARG A 152 -6.16 0.58 -18.66
C ARG A 152 -4.69 0.70 -19.03
N ASP A 153 -4.22 1.92 -19.29
CA ASP A 153 -2.83 2.19 -19.66
C ASP A 153 -1.89 1.88 -18.50
N ILE A 154 -2.30 2.24 -17.29
CA ILE A 154 -1.57 1.94 -16.05
C ILE A 154 -1.48 0.43 -15.84
N GLN A 155 -2.58 -0.32 -15.98
CA GLN A 155 -2.58 -1.77 -15.82
C GLN A 155 -1.65 -2.45 -16.83
N LEU A 156 -1.68 -2.05 -18.09
CA LEU A 156 -0.83 -2.61 -19.13
C LEU A 156 0.64 -2.33 -18.84
N ALA A 157 1.00 -1.08 -18.53
CA ALA A 157 2.37 -0.69 -18.28
C ALA A 157 2.95 -1.35 -17.02
N ILE A 158 2.15 -1.48 -15.96
CA ILE A 158 2.58 -2.19 -14.75
C ILE A 158 2.73 -3.69 -15.02
N THR A 159 1.83 -4.30 -15.77
CA THR A 159 1.94 -5.71 -16.13
C THR A 159 3.23 -5.97 -16.93
N GLU A 160 3.56 -5.10 -17.89
CA GLU A 160 4.81 -5.18 -18.64
C GLU A 160 6.04 -5.02 -17.73
N TYR A 161 6.03 -4.02 -16.84
CA TYR A 161 7.08 -3.79 -15.85
C TYR A 161 7.30 -5.03 -14.96
N LEU A 162 6.24 -5.64 -14.46
CA LEU A 162 6.32 -6.83 -13.62
C LEU A 162 6.86 -8.03 -14.37
N ASN A 163 6.45 -8.23 -15.61
CA ASN A 163 6.95 -9.31 -16.47
C ASN A 163 8.43 -9.15 -16.76
N LEU A 164 8.91 -7.92 -17.01
CA LEU A 164 10.33 -7.64 -17.23
C LEU A 164 11.18 -7.77 -15.95
N SER A 165 10.60 -7.43 -14.80
CA SER A 165 11.33 -7.41 -13.53
C SER A 165 11.36 -8.77 -12.83
N PHE A 166 10.32 -9.58 -13.00
CA PHE A 166 10.08 -10.82 -12.24
C PHE A 166 9.70 -11.99 -13.15
N GLY A 167 9.50 -11.77 -14.45
CA GLY A 167 9.28 -12.84 -15.43
C GLY A 167 10.57 -13.64 -15.56
N ASN A 168 10.55 -14.88 -15.13
CA ASN A 168 11.62 -15.82 -15.43
C ASN A 168 11.44 -16.34 -16.86
N ASP A 169 12.51 -16.27 -17.64
CA ASP A 169 12.68 -16.98 -18.92
C ASP A 169 12.41 -18.48 -18.78
#